data_bdd76317a8baa08e7353ba582a02949d
#
_entry.id   bdd76317a8baa08e7353ba582a02949d
#
_cell.length_a   1.000
_cell.length_b   1.000
_cell.length_c   1.000
_cell.angle_alpha   90.00
_cell.angle_beta   90.00
_cell.angle_gamma   90.00
#
_symmetry.space_group_name_H-M   'P 1'
#
loop_
_entity.id
_entity.type
_entity.pdbx_description
1 polymer ?
#
loop_
_entity_poly.entity_id
_entity_poly.type
_entity_poly.pdbx_seq_one_letter_code
_entity_poly.pdbx_strand_id
1 'polypeptide(L)'
;MKFSIAALLMLATSSAMAADIIDIGKNEYEGSCAVCHGDTGKGNGPMMSQLVMQMPDLTTLARNNHGVFPFDRVYQIIDGRQEIKAHGSRDMPVWGRHFNLQCSVYFENHPQQDTESAARSRILALTEYLYRLQEK
;
A
#
# COMPACT_ATOMS: atom_id res chain seq x y z
N MET A 1 57.23 -32.50 -27.92
CA MET A 1 55.91 -32.83 -27.32
C MET A 1 55.34 -31.57 -26.69
N LYS A 2 54.30 -30.97 -27.32
CA LYS A 2 53.65 -29.73 -26.81
C LYS A 2 52.29 -30.12 -26.24
N PHE A 3 52.15 -30.02 -24.92
CA PHE A 3 50.86 -30.23 -24.25
C PHE A 3 50.09 -28.92 -24.22
N SER A 4 49.03 -28.81 -25.01
CA SER A 4 48.08 -27.71 -24.94
C SER A 4 47.07 -28.01 -23.82
N ILE A 5 47.11 -27.21 -22.76
CA ILE A 5 46.12 -27.26 -21.68
C ILE A 5 44.99 -26.33 -22.10
N ALA A 6 43.89 -26.92 -22.55
CA ALA A 6 42.62 -26.19 -22.78
C ALA A 6 41.91 -26.00 -21.42
N ALA A 7 42.01 -24.79 -20.89
CA ALA A 7 41.26 -24.41 -19.68
C ALA A 7 39.76 -24.21 -20.05
N LEU A 8 38.92 -25.14 -19.67
CA LEU A 8 37.46 -25.07 -19.83
C LEU A 8 36.91 -24.14 -18.72
N LEU A 9 36.64 -22.89 -19.07
CA LEU A 9 35.94 -21.93 -18.18
C LEU A 9 34.46 -22.32 -18.10
N MET A 10 34.06 -23.00 -17.02
CA MET A 10 32.65 -23.16 -16.69
C MET A 10 32.12 -21.83 -16.13
N LEU A 11 31.36 -21.09 -16.95
CA LEU A 11 30.51 -20.01 -16.48
C LEU A 11 29.34 -20.63 -15.71
N ALA A 12 29.42 -20.61 -14.38
CA ALA A 12 28.28 -20.90 -13.55
C ALA A 12 27.30 -19.72 -13.64
N THR A 13 26.24 -19.85 -14.44
CA THR A 13 25.12 -18.92 -14.46
C THR A 13 24.30 -19.11 -13.17
N SER A 14 24.58 -18.30 -12.18
CA SER A 14 23.75 -18.20 -10.98
C SER A 14 22.40 -17.58 -11.38
N SER A 15 21.40 -18.40 -11.60
CA SER A 15 20.00 -17.92 -11.70
C SER A 15 19.62 -17.41 -10.31
N ALA A 16 19.68 -16.08 -10.12
CA ALA A 16 19.10 -15.45 -8.94
C ALA A 16 17.60 -15.68 -9.01
N MET A 17 17.07 -16.58 -8.18
CA MET A 17 15.65 -16.67 -7.93
C MET A 17 15.25 -15.37 -7.23
N ALA A 18 14.58 -14.47 -7.97
CA ALA A 18 13.90 -13.34 -7.37
C ALA A 18 12.79 -13.93 -6.48
N ALA A 19 12.97 -13.87 -5.17
CA ALA A 19 11.89 -14.15 -4.26
C ALA A 19 10.79 -13.12 -4.54
N ASP A 20 9.55 -13.57 -4.74
CA ASP A 20 8.41 -12.69 -4.86
C ASP A 20 8.31 -11.87 -3.56
N ILE A 21 8.73 -10.61 -3.65
CA ILE A 21 8.61 -9.69 -2.52
C ILE A 21 7.13 -9.40 -2.35
N ILE A 22 6.58 -9.78 -1.18
CA ILE A 22 5.19 -9.49 -0.83
C ILE A 22 5.01 -7.97 -0.84
N ASP A 23 4.17 -7.47 -1.74
CA ASP A 23 3.79 -6.06 -1.79
C ASP A 23 2.72 -5.78 -0.72
N ILE A 24 3.19 -5.42 0.48
CA ILE A 24 2.33 -5.11 1.62
C ILE A 24 1.31 -4.03 1.28
N GLY A 25 1.74 -2.95 0.61
CA GLY A 25 0.85 -1.85 0.26
C GLY A 25 -0.26 -2.27 -0.69
N LYS A 26 0.06 -3.08 -1.68
CA LYS A 26 -0.93 -3.65 -2.60
C LYS A 26 -1.91 -4.56 -1.87
N ASN A 27 -1.41 -5.47 -1.03
CA ASN A 27 -2.27 -6.38 -0.26
C ASN A 27 -3.22 -5.64 0.67
N GLU A 28 -2.74 -4.58 1.35
CA GLU A 28 -3.59 -3.73 2.20
C GLU A 28 -4.66 -3.01 1.37
N TYR A 29 -4.28 -2.52 0.18
CA TYR A 29 -5.21 -1.85 -0.72
C TYR A 29 -6.31 -2.80 -1.21
N GLU A 30 -5.94 -3.96 -1.71
CA GLU A 30 -6.87 -4.96 -2.21
C GLU A 30 -7.82 -5.48 -1.11
N GLY A 31 -7.28 -5.69 0.10
CA GLY A 31 -8.06 -6.21 1.23
C GLY A 31 -8.98 -5.20 1.90
N SER A 32 -8.68 -3.90 1.82
CA SER A 32 -9.36 -2.88 2.66
C SER A 32 -9.92 -1.70 1.88
N CYS A 33 -9.35 -1.35 0.75
CA CYS A 33 -9.65 -0.10 0.03
C CYS A 33 -10.39 -0.34 -1.28
N ALA A 34 -10.03 -1.39 -2.03
CA ALA A 34 -10.54 -1.67 -3.36
C ALA A 34 -12.07 -1.86 -3.39
N VAL A 35 -12.67 -2.32 -2.30
CA VAL A 35 -14.12 -2.50 -2.17
C VAL A 35 -14.89 -1.19 -2.42
N CYS A 36 -14.33 -0.05 -2.07
CA CYS A 36 -14.90 1.27 -2.32
C CYS A 36 -14.18 2.00 -3.47
N HIS A 37 -12.85 1.97 -3.49
CA HIS A 37 -12.04 2.75 -4.44
C HIS A 37 -11.79 2.03 -5.77
N GLY A 38 -12.18 0.75 -5.92
CA GLY A 38 -11.93 -0.07 -7.11
C GLY A 38 -10.52 -0.61 -7.17
N ASP A 39 -10.30 -1.69 -7.90
CA ASP A 39 -9.00 -2.38 -8.00
C ASP A 39 -7.89 -1.48 -8.57
N THR A 40 -8.27 -0.50 -9.39
CA THR A 40 -7.35 0.45 -10.04
C THR A 40 -7.30 1.83 -9.38
N GLY A 41 -8.02 2.04 -8.28
CA GLY A 41 -8.06 3.31 -7.56
C GLY A 41 -8.97 4.39 -8.17
N LYS A 42 -9.80 4.05 -9.17
CA LYS A 42 -10.62 5.01 -9.92
C LYS A 42 -11.97 5.34 -9.29
N GLY A 43 -12.22 4.92 -8.06
CA GLY A 43 -13.45 5.20 -7.35
C GLY A 43 -14.66 4.38 -7.83
N ASN A 44 -14.43 3.27 -8.52
CA ASN A 44 -15.46 2.41 -9.12
C ASN A 44 -15.60 1.05 -8.42
N GLY A 45 -15.36 1.00 -7.11
CA GLY A 45 -15.46 -0.23 -6.34
C GLY A 45 -16.90 -0.78 -6.26
N PRO A 46 -17.04 -2.07 -5.94
CA PRO A 46 -18.36 -2.74 -5.92
C PRO A 46 -19.35 -2.13 -4.89
N MET A 47 -18.85 -1.48 -3.84
CA MET A 47 -19.72 -0.81 -2.84
C MET A 47 -20.30 0.52 -3.33
N MET A 48 -19.90 1.05 -4.50
CA MET A 48 -20.35 2.35 -5.01
C MET A 48 -21.88 2.49 -5.08
N SER A 49 -22.60 1.42 -5.43
CA SER A 49 -24.07 1.44 -5.51
C SER A 49 -24.77 1.61 -4.15
N GLN A 50 -24.03 1.43 -3.06
CA GLN A 50 -24.55 1.52 -1.69
C GLN A 50 -24.09 2.80 -0.98
N LEU A 51 -23.21 3.59 -1.61
CA LEU A 51 -22.68 4.82 -1.04
C LEU A 51 -23.48 6.03 -1.52
N VAL A 52 -23.69 6.98 -0.61
CA VAL A 52 -24.40 8.23 -0.91
C VAL A 52 -23.53 9.20 -1.70
N MET A 53 -22.22 8.99 -1.71
CA MET A 53 -21.25 9.87 -2.34
C MET A 53 -20.37 9.12 -3.34
N GLN A 54 -19.87 9.87 -4.31
CA GLN A 54 -18.91 9.35 -5.27
C GLN A 54 -17.51 9.25 -4.65
N MET A 55 -16.87 8.08 -4.77
CA MET A 55 -15.50 7.91 -4.32
C MET A 55 -14.52 8.69 -5.22
N PRO A 56 -13.54 9.35 -4.64
CA PRO A 56 -12.53 10.07 -5.42
C PRO A 56 -11.66 9.09 -6.21
N ASP A 57 -11.24 9.54 -7.39
CA ASP A 57 -10.21 8.88 -8.18
C ASP A 57 -8.85 9.10 -7.50
N LEU A 58 -8.30 8.03 -6.92
CA LEU A 58 -7.03 8.06 -6.20
C LEU A 58 -5.81 8.12 -7.14
N THR A 59 -5.99 7.87 -8.44
CA THR A 59 -4.89 7.91 -9.42
C THR A 59 -4.51 9.33 -9.83
N THR A 60 -5.33 10.32 -9.47
CA THR A 60 -5.18 11.72 -9.89
C THR A 60 -4.71 12.66 -8.78
N LEU A 61 -4.34 12.14 -7.61
CA LEU A 61 -3.98 12.95 -6.45
C LEU A 61 -2.79 13.86 -6.72
N ALA A 62 -1.75 13.37 -7.40
CA ALA A 62 -0.60 14.18 -7.78
C ALA A 62 -0.99 15.26 -8.79
N ARG A 63 -1.76 14.91 -9.84
CA ARG A 63 -2.25 15.86 -10.84
C ARG A 63 -3.05 17.00 -10.21
N ASN A 64 -3.92 16.67 -9.26
CA ASN A 64 -4.75 17.65 -8.56
C ASN A 64 -3.99 18.46 -7.50
N ASN A 65 -2.71 18.15 -7.29
CA ASN A 65 -1.81 18.83 -6.35
C ASN A 65 -0.53 19.31 -7.06
N HIS A 66 -0.70 19.98 -8.20
CA HIS A 66 0.40 20.60 -8.97
C HIS A 66 1.53 19.61 -9.38
N GLY A 67 1.18 18.36 -9.64
CA GLY A 67 2.13 17.32 -10.04
C GLY A 67 2.88 16.63 -8.88
N VAL A 68 2.61 17.04 -7.64
CA VAL A 68 3.26 16.49 -6.45
C VAL A 68 2.27 15.60 -5.68
N PHE A 69 2.61 14.36 -5.46
CA PHE A 69 1.78 13.46 -4.65
C PHE A 69 1.74 13.96 -3.20
N PRO A 70 0.55 14.22 -2.62
CA PRO A 70 0.42 14.80 -1.28
C PRO A 70 0.55 13.73 -0.19
N PHE A 71 1.76 13.17 -0.04
CA PHE A 71 2.05 12.01 0.79
C PHE A 71 1.55 12.16 2.22
N ASP A 72 1.92 13.24 2.90
CA ASP A 72 1.53 13.48 4.30
C ASP A 72 0.02 13.56 4.47
N ARG A 73 -0.66 14.23 3.53
CA ARG A 73 -2.12 14.35 3.57
C ARG A 73 -2.78 13.00 3.40
N VAL A 74 -2.32 12.19 2.44
CA VAL A 74 -2.84 10.83 2.20
C VAL A 74 -2.63 9.97 3.43
N TYR A 75 -1.42 9.97 3.98
CA TYR A 75 -1.11 9.25 5.22
C TYR A 75 -2.04 9.64 6.36
N GLN A 76 -2.23 10.93 6.62
CA GLN A 76 -3.06 11.44 7.72
C GLN A 76 -4.54 11.11 7.54
N ILE A 77 -5.04 11.08 6.31
CA ILE A 77 -6.41 10.67 6.00
C ILE A 77 -6.60 9.20 6.33
N ILE A 78 -5.68 8.33 5.91
CA ILE A 78 -5.73 6.88 6.16
C ILE A 78 -5.62 6.61 7.67
N ASP A 79 -4.67 7.25 8.35
CA ASP A 79 -4.46 7.13 9.79
C ASP A 79 -5.66 7.68 10.60
N GLY A 80 -6.45 8.57 10.02
CA GLY A 80 -7.63 9.18 10.65
C GLY A 80 -7.33 10.44 11.45
N ARG A 81 -6.13 10.99 11.38
CA ARG A 81 -5.76 12.28 12.03
C ARG A 81 -6.33 13.48 11.28
N GLN A 82 -6.52 13.36 9.98
CA GLN A 82 -7.15 14.39 9.16
C GLN A 82 -8.55 13.95 8.73
N GLU A 83 -9.54 14.77 9.06
CA GLU A 83 -10.92 14.59 8.60
C GLU A 83 -11.09 15.18 7.20
N ILE A 84 -11.80 14.46 6.35
CA ILE A 84 -12.26 15.00 5.07
C ILE A 84 -13.57 15.74 5.34
N LYS A 85 -13.49 17.04 5.63
CA LYS A 85 -14.63 17.87 6.03
C LYS A 85 -15.72 18.03 4.95
N ALA A 86 -15.45 17.66 3.72
CA ALA A 86 -16.34 17.93 2.59
C ALA A 86 -17.65 17.10 2.59
N HIS A 87 -17.80 16.12 3.45
CA HIS A 87 -18.82 15.07 3.28
C HIS A 87 -19.56 14.65 4.55
N GLY A 88 -19.61 15.47 5.58
CA GLY A 88 -20.39 15.18 6.79
C GLY A 88 -19.72 14.16 7.73
N SER A 89 -20.41 13.08 8.11
CA SER A 89 -19.86 12.00 8.92
C SER A 89 -18.71 11.30 8.19
N ARG A 90 -17.73 10.77 8.95
CA ARG A 90 -16.59 10.02 8.38
C ARG A 90 -17.09 8.83 7.57
N ASP A 91 -17.13 8.98 6.26
CA ASP A 91 -17.53 7.89 5.37
C ASP A 91 -16.35 6.91 5.15
N MET A 92 -15.10 7.40 5.26
CA MET A 92 -13.92 6.56 5.22
C MET A 92 -13.52 6.10 6.63
N PRO A 93 -13.33 4.79 6.87
CA PRO A 93 -12.89 4.25 8.15
C PRO A 93 -11.55 4.82 8.64
N VAL A 94 -11.35 4.85 9.96
CA VAL A 94 -10.06 5.20 10.58
C VAL A 94 -9.16 3.96 10.55
N TRP A 95 -8.38 3.82 9.51
CA TRP A 95 -7.57 2.64 9.27
C TRP A 95 -6.41 2.50 10.26
N GLY A 96 -5.86 3.61 10.76
CA GLY A 96 -4.82 3.57 11.79
C GLY A 96 -5.25 2.79 13.02
N ARG A 97 -6.46 3.04 13.52
CA ARG A 97 -7.03 2.29 14.65
C ARG A 97 -7.29 0.83 14.29
N HIS A 98 -7.84 0.58 13.08
CA HIS A 98 -8.13 -0.77 12.61
C HIS A 98 -6.86 -1.62 12.53
N PHE A 99 -5.80 -1.10 11.90
CA PHE A 99 -4.52 -1.78 11.78
C PHE A 99 -3.85 -2.00 13.15
N ASN A 100 -3.96 -1.03 14.06
CA ASN A 100 -3.43 -1.19 15.42
C ASN A 100 -4.12 -2.35 16.15
N LEU A 101 -5.45 -2.45 16.07
CA LEU A 101 -6.19 -3.56 16.66
C LEU A 101 -5.83 -4.90 16.04
N GLN A 102 -5.68 -4.99 14.72
CA GLN A 102 -5.24 -6.21 14.06
C GLN A 102 -3.83 -6.61 14.50
N CYS A 103 -2.91 -5.65 14.59
CA CYS A 103 -1.56 -5.90 15.09
C CYS A 103 -1.58 -6.34 16.55
N SER A 104 -2.42 -5.75 17.42
CA SER A 104 -2.49 -6.13 18.83
C SER A 104 -2.91 -7.59 19.02
N VAL A 105 -3.90 -8.06 18.25
CA VAL A 105 -4.32 -9.47 18.26
C VAL A 105 -3.20 -10.40 17.79
N TYR A 106 -2.51 -10.02 16.72
CA TYR A 106 -1.39 -10.79 16.20
C TYR A 106 -0.24 -10.89 17.21
N PHE A 107 0.07 -9.77 17.90
CA PHE A 107 1.18 -9.67 18.84
C PHE A 107 0.79 -9.99 20.29
N GLU A 108 -0.43 -10.41 20.57
CA GLU A 108 -0.85 -10.80 21.92
C GLU A 108 0.12 -11.80 22.57
N ASN A 109 0.69 -12.70 21.75
CA ASN A 109 1.70 -13.68 22.17
C ASN A 109 3.16 -13.18 21.97
N HIS A 110 3.37 -11.92 21.55
CA HIS A 110 4.66 -11.32 21.27
C HIS A 110 4.76 -9.92 21.89
N PRO A 111 4.79 -9.81 23.22
CA PRO A 111 4.66 -8.54 23.94
C PRO A 111 5.81 -7.53 23.72
N GLN A 112 6.87 -7.92 23.02
CA GLN A 112 7.98 -7.04 22.67
C GLN A 112 7.78 -6.29 21.34
N GLN A 113 6.70 -6.54 20.64
CA GLN A 113 6.42 -5.90 19.36
C GLN A 113 5.55 -4.66 19.58
N ASP A 114 6.01 -3.53 19.04
CA ASP A 114 5.25 -2.28 19.07
C ASP A 114 4.15 -2.29 17.99
N THR A 115 2.90 -2.48 18.44
CA THR A 115 1.72 -2.54 17.58
C THR A 115 1.50 -1.24 16.81
N GLU A 116 1.86 -0.09 17.40
CA GLU A 116 1.76 1.22 16.75
C GLU A 116 2.75 1.33 15.59
N SER A 117 3.98 0.88 15.79
CA SER A 117 5.00 0.86 14.75
C SER A 117 4.61 -0.04 13.59
N ALA A 118 4.03 -1.21 13.88
CA ALA A 118 3.52 -2.12 12.84
C ALA A 118 2.35 -1.50 12.05
N ALA A 119 1.40 -0.86 12.72
CA ALA A 119 0.30 -0.16 12.06
C ALA A 119 0.79 0.98 11.17
N ARG A 120 1.75 1.78 11.66
CA ARG A 120 2.40 2.85 10.87
C ARG A 120 3.08 2.30 9.62
N SER A 121 3.79 1.19 9.74
CA SER A 121 4.48 0.56 8.60
C SER A 121 3.49 0.11 7.52
N ARG A 122 2.34 -0.43 7.90
CA ARG A 122 1.26 -0.80 6.97
C ARG A 122 0.69 0.43 6.25
N ILE A 123 0.43 1.52 6.98
CA ILE A 123 -0.08 2.77 6.39
C ILE A 123 0.95 3.38 5.44
N LEU A 124 2.24 3.36 5.80
CA LEU A 124 3.31 3.84 4.92
C LEU A 124 3.39 3.03 3.63
N ALA A 125 3.36 1.69 3.71
CA ALA A 125 3.36 0.82 2.55
C ALA A 125 2.13 1.06 1.65
N LEU A 126 0.94 1.24 2.25
CA LEU A 126 -0.29 1.57 1.53
C LEU A 126 -0.20 2.95 0.85
N THR A 127 0.34 3.96 1.54
CA THR A 127 0.53 5.31 0.97
C THR A 127 1.51 5.27 -0.20
N GLU A 128 2.58 4.51 -0.09
CA GLU A 128 3.55 4.28 -1.17
C GLU A 128 2.90 3.54 -2.36
N TYR A 129 2.06 2.56 -2.11
CA TYR A 129 1.30 1.90 -3.17
C TYR A 129 0.40 2.89 -3.93
N LEU A 130 -0.33 3.77 -3.22
CA LEU A 130 -1.13 4.83 -3.85
C LEU A 130 -0.28 5.82 -4.66
N TYR A 131 0.94 6.11 -4.22
CA TYR A 131 1.88 6.90 -5.01
C TYR A 131 2.23 6.22 -6.35
N ARG A 132 2.42 4.91 -6.36
CA ARG A 132 2.69 4.14 -7.60
C ARG A 132 1.49 4.10 -8.56
N LEU A 133 0.28 4.25 -8.05
CA LEU A 133 -0.94 4.29 -8.88
C LEU A 133 -1.13 5.62 -9.61
N GLN A 134 -0.34 6.67 -9.32
CA GLN A 134 -0.56 7.98 -9.92
C GLN A 134 -0.41 7.96 -11.44
N GLU A 135 -1.38 8.59 -12.13
CA GLU A 135 -1.28 8.84 -13.57
C GLU A 135 -0.09 9.76 -13.86
N LYS A 136 0.65 9.44 -14.92
CA LYS A 136 1.82 10.22 -15.38
C LYS A 136 1.39 11.43 -16.19
#